data_ae06545ce4505368c907b96edfb5f21e
#
_entry.id   ae06545ce4505368c907b96edfb5f21e
#
_cell.length_a   1.000
_cell.length_b   1.000
_cell.length_c   1.000
_cell.angle_alpha   90.00
_cell.angle_beta   90.00
_cell.angle_gamma   90.00
#
_symmetry.space_group_name_H-M   'P 1'
#
loop_
_entity.id
_entity.type
_entity.pdbx_description
1 polymer ?
#
loop_
_entity_poly.entity_id
_entity_poly.type
_entity_poly.pdbx_seq_one_letter_code
_entity_poly.pdbx_strand_id
1 'polypeptide(L)'
;MNYSDLMQAYMAENGINAKAVVYLTIAREPLERIVSGDKTVEFRDLSDHYIKKFFEVEGDAVVGVKPFTHVLFQAGYSSTSPRALVEFAGAGTKEAEQKSPLTERGKRVYAEAEREGFTEDDEWLGIELGKVCIVENF
;
A
#
# COMPACT_ATOMS: atom_id res chain seq x y z
N MET A 1 -14.14 6.47 7.96
CA MET A 1 -13.93 5.05 7.65
C MET A 1 -14.46 4.21 8.79
N ASN A 2 -15.27 3.22 8.49
CA ASN A 2 -15.88 2.36 9.50
C ASN A 2 -15.15 1.01 9.54
N TYR A 3 -14.57 0.71 10.69
CA TYR A 3 -14.00 -0.62 10.93
C TYR A 3 -15.08 -1.54 11.48
N SER A 4 -15.06 -2.80 11.05
CA SER A 4 -15.90 -3.83 11.65
C SER A 4 -15.52 -4.08 13.10
N ASP A 5 -16.39 -4.72 13.87
CA ASP A 5 -16.08 -5.09 15.24
C ASP A 5 -14.85 -6.00 15.33
N LEU A 6 -14.70 -6.91 14.37
CA LEU A 6 -13.55 -7.80 14.29
C LEU A 6 -12.26 -7.04 14.06
N MET A 7 -12.25 -6.08 13.15
CA MET A 7 -11.07 -5.24 12.90
C MET A 7 -10.76 -4.33 14.09
N GLN A 8 -11.77 -3.74 14.71
CA GLN A 8 -11.58 -2.92 15.90
C GLN A 8 -10.93 -3.73 17.03
N ALA A 9 -11.40 -4.95 17.26
CA ALA A 9 -10.82 -5.84 18.28
C ALA A 9 -9.37 -6.17 17.96
N TYR A 10 -9.07 -6.52 16.71
CA TYR A 10 -7.71 -6.80 16.28
C TYR A 10 -6.79 -5.60 16.50
N MET A 11 -7.24 -4.42 16.09
CA MET A 11 -6.45 -3.19 16.23
C MET A 11 -6.19 -2.87 17.71
N ALA A 12 -7.18 -3.02 18.57
CA ALA A 12 -7.04 -2.79 20.01
C ALA A 12 -6.03 -3.76 20.62
N GLU A 13 -6.13 -5.05 20.30
CA GLU A 13 -5.23 -6.08 20.81
C GLU A 13 -3.78 -5.89 20.36
N ASN A 14 -3.57 -5.32 19.17
CA ASN A 14 -2.25 -5.16 18.59
C ASN A 14 -1.71 -3.73 18.66
N GLY A 15 -2.39 -2.85 19.39
CA GLY A 15 -1.93 -1.47 19.58
C GLY A 15 -1.89 -0.65 18.29
N ILE A 16 -2.77 -0.93 17.34
CA ILE A 16 -2.82 -0.24 16.05
C ILE A 16 -3.67 1.02 16.20
N ASN A 17 -3.06 2.18 15.93
CA ASN A 17 -3.76 3.46 15.94
C ASN A 17 -4.47 3.65 14.59
N ALA A 18 -5.77 3.93 14.64
CA ALA A 18 -6.57 4.15 13.43
C ALA A 18 -6.01 5.29 12.56
N LYS A 19 -5.38 6.30 13.16
CA LYS A 19 -4.73 7.40 12.43
C LYS A 19 -3.50 6.98 11.64
N ALA A 20 -2.92 5.83 11.99
CA ALA A 20 -1.78 5.26 11.28
C ALA A 20 -2.19 4.22 10.23
N VAL A 21 -3.47 4.09 9.94
CA VAL A 21 -4.00 3.20 8.91
C VAL A 21 -4.46 4.03 7.72
N VAL A 22 -3.89 3.77 6.55
CA VAL A 22 -4.31 4.43 5.31
C VAL A 22 -5.32 3.54 4.60
N TYR A 23 -6.40 4.15 4.11
CA TYR A 23 -7.46 3.46 3.38
C TYR A 23 -7.24 3.56 1.87
N LEU A 24 -7.36 2.43 1.18
CA LEU A 24 -7.29 2.39 -0.29
C LEU A 24 -8.41 1.51 -0.85
N THR A 25 -9.10 2.02 -1.85
CA THR A 25 -9.97 1.20 -2.68
C THR A 25 -9.11 0.42 -3.68
N ILE A 26 -9.54 -0.78 -4.04
CA ILE A 26 -8.79 -1.67 -4.93
C ILE A 26 -9.80 -2.56 -5.68
N ALA A 27 -9.40 -3.09 -6.83
CA ALA A 27 -10.21 -4.10 -7.51
C ALA A 27 -10.06 -5.46 -6.80
N ARG A 28 -11.04 -6.33 -6.98
CA ARG A 28 -11.07 -7.63 -6.28
C ARG A 28 -9.89 -8.53 -6.66
N GLU A 29 -9.54 -8.60 -7.93
CA GLU A 29 -8.47 -9.49 -8.39
C GLU A 29 -7.12 -9.16 -7.73
N PRO A 30 -6.61 -7.92 -7.80
CA PRO A 30 -5.38 -7.59 -7.09
C PRO A 30 -5.49 -7.74 -5.57
N LEU A 31 -6.66 -7.52 -4.97
CA LEU A 31 -6.83 -7.75 -3.53
C LEU A 31 -6.68 -9.23 -3.18
N GLU A 32 -7.24 -10.13 -3.99
CA GLU A 32 -7.08 -11.58 -3.81
C GLU A 32 -5.61 -11.99 -3.89
N ARG A 33 -4.85 -11.39 -4.80
CA ARG A 33 -3.41 -11.64 -4.94
C ARG A 33 -2.61 -11.12 -3.74
N ILE A 34 -3.00 -10.00 -3.17
CA ILE A 34 -2.40 -9.49 -1.93
C ILE A 34 -2.66 -10.46 -0.78
N VAL A 35 -3.90 -10.90 -0.63
CA VAL A 35 -4.29 -11.81 0.45
C VAL A 35 -3.58 -13.16 0.33
N SER A 36 -3.38 -13.68 -0.87
CA SER A 36 -2.66 -14.94 -1.11
C SER A 36 -1.15 -14.83 -0.94
N GLY A 37 -0.61 -13.61 -0.88
CA GLY A 37 0.84 -13.39 -0.81
C GLY A 37 1.52 -13.31 -2.17
N ASP A 38 0.79 -13.46 -3.25
CA ASP A 38 1.34 -13.38 -4.61
C ASP A 38 1.76 -11.94 -4.97
N LYS A 39 1.05 -10.94 -4.44
CA LYS A 39 1.32 -9.53 -4.70
C LYS A 39 1.75 -8.86 -3.40
N THR A 40 2.99 -8.36 -3.36
CA THR A 40 3.58 -7.75 -2.16
C THR A 40 3.82 -6.25 -2.31
N VAL A 41 3.55 -5.69 -3.48
CA VAL A 41 3.65 -4.26 -3.74
C VAL A 41 2.41 -3.84 -4.52
N GLU A 42 1.73 -2.81 -4.02
CA GLU A 42 0.62 -2.19 -4.75
C GLU A 42 1.14 -0.94 -5.45
N PHE A 43 0.82 -0.79 -6.72
CA PHE A 43 1.26 0.36 -7.51
C PHE A 43 0.10 1.31 -7.76
N ARG A 44 0.40 2.60 -7.71
CA ARG A 44 -0.54 3.68 -7.99
C ARG A 44 0.11 4.71 -8.91
N ASP A 45 -0.72 5.52 -9.56
CA ASP A 45 -0.26 6.59 -10.42
C ASP A 45 0.60 7.58 -9.63
N LEU A 46 1.65 8.08 -10.24
CA LEU A 46 2.46 9.13 -9.66
C LEU A 46 1.75 10.47 -9.85
N SER A 47 0.76 10.74 -8.99
CA SER A 47 -0.06 11.92 -9.00
C SER A 47 0.10 12.73 -7.71
N ASP A 48 -0.27 13.99 -7.73
CA ASP A 48 -0.25 14.82 -6.52
C ASP A 48 -1.10 14.23 -5.40
N HIS A 49 -2.24 13.63 -5.76
CA HIS A 49 -3.11 12.97 -4.80
C HIS A 49 -2.39 11.88 -4.01
N TYR A 50 -1.73 10.95 -4.72
CA TYR A 50 -1.03 9.84 -4.07
C TYR A 50 0.28 10.25 -3.42
N ILE A 51 1.00 11.21 -4.01
CA ILE A 51 2.21 11.75 -3.39
C ILE A 51 1.88 12.35 -2.03
N LYS A 52 0.86 13.20 -1.95
CA LYS A 52 0.45 13.82 -0.69
C LYS A 52 -0.14 12.82 0.32
N LYS A 53 -0.72 11.73 -0.19
CA LYS A 53 -1.29 10.70 0.67
C LYS A 53 -0.22 9.90 1.40
N PHE A 54 0.90 9.59 0.76
CA PHE A 54 1.92 8.69 1.30
C PHE A 54 3.21 9.38 1.73
N PHE A 55 3.46 10.60 1.28
CA PHE A 55 4.72 11.29 1.56
C PHE A 55 4.51 12.59 2.32
N GLU A 56 5.50 12.92 3.14
CA GLU A 56 5.64 14.25 3.72
C GLU A 56 6.23 15.17 2.66
N VAL A 57 5.57 16.32 2.41
CA VAL A 57 5.94 17.25 1.35
C VAL A 57 6.16 18.64 1.94
N GLU A 58 7.27 19.27 1.58
CA GLU A 58 7.57 20.68 1.88
C GLU A 58 7.71 21.43 0.56
N GLY A 59 6.72 22.30 0.24
CA GLY A 59 6.65 22.93 -1.07
C GLY A 59 6.48 21.87 -2.16
N ASP A 60 7.43 21.80 -3.11
CA ASP A 60 7.44 20.82 -4.18
C ASP A 60 8.35 19.61 -3.88
N ALA A 61 8.96 19.59 -2.69
CA ALA A 61 9.92 18.56 -2.33
C ALA A 61 9.30 17.48 -1.43
N VAL A 62 9.55 16.22 -1.78
CA VAL A 62 9.24 15.07 -0.92
C VAL A 62 10.38 14.95 0.10
N VAL A 63 10.04 15.02 1.39
CA VAL A 63 11.04 14.99 2.47
C VAL A 63 10.98 13.71 3.32
N GLY A 64 10.00 12.86 3.10
CA GLY A 64 9.89 11.59 3.82
C GLY A 64 8.62 10.83 3.50
N VAL A 65 8.51 9.64 4.05
CA VAL A 65 7.32 8.78 3.96
C VAL A 65 6.48 8.99 5.21
N LYS A 66 5.16 9.12 5.05
CA LYS A 66 4.26 9.24 6.20
C LYS A 66 4.33 7.98 7.06
N PRO A 67 4.23 8.11 8.39
CA PRO A 67 4.44 6.99 9.31
C PRO A 67 3.20 6.09 9.46
N PHE A 68 2.66 5.60 8.35
CA PHE A 68 1.59 4.60 8.39
C PHE A 68 2.15 3.27 8.86
N THR A 69 1.35 2.52 9.59
CA THR A 69 1.69 1.16 10.02
C THR A 69 0.93 0.11 9.23
N HIS A 70 -0.25 0.45 8.71
CA HIS A 70 -1.13 -0.47 8.01
C HIS A 70 -1.86 0.20 6.87
N VAL A 71 -2.32 -0.62 5.93
CA VAL A 71 -3.23 -0.24 4.85
C VAL A 71 -4.51 -1.06 5.02
N LEU A 72 -5.66 -0.40 4.95
CA LEU A 72 -6.93 -1.08 4.81
C LEU A 72 -7.36 -1.02 3.35
N PHE A 73 -7.30 -2.16 2.68
CA PHE A 73 -7.80 -2.31 1.31
C PHE A 73 -9.26 -2.72 1.31
N GLN A 74 -10.06 -2.13 0.43
CA GLN A 74 -11.46 -2.51 0.27
C GLN A 74 -11.84 -2.55 -1.21
N ALA A 75 -12.41 -3.68 -1.64
CA ALA A 75 -12.88 -3.88 -3.01
C ALA A 75 -14.38 -3.61 -3.09
N GLY A 76 -14.75 -2.32 -3.16
CA GLY A 76 -16.13 -1.86 -3.18
C GLY A 76 -16.43 -0.89 -2.05
N TYR A 77 -17.70 -0.48 -1.96
CA TYR A 77 -18.12 0.59 -1.04
C TYR A 77 -19.22 0.18 -0.06
N SER A 78 -19.57 -1.10 -0.02
CA SER A 78 -20.60 -1.61 0.89
C SER A 78 -20.00 -2.25 2.13
N SER A 79 -20.82 -2.47 3.16
CA SER A 79 -20.40 -3.16 4.38
C SER A 79 -20.05 -4.63 4.14
N THR A 80 -20.47 -5.19 3.00
CA THR A 80 -20.17 -6.58 2.60
C THR A 80 -19.03 -6.69 1.61
N SER A 81 -18.39 -5.58 1.25
CA SER A 81 -17.24 -5.58 0.33
C SER A 81 -16.06 -6.34 0.93
N PRO A 82 -15.33 -7.11 0.10
CA PRO A 82 -14.09 -7.74 0.54
C PRO A 82 -13.08 -6.71 1.01
N ARG A 83 -12.42 -6.99 2.12
CA ARG A 83 -11.38 -6.08 2.63
C ARG A 83 -10.33 -6.81 3.44
N ALA A 84 -9.16 -6.20 3.53
CA ALA A 84 -8.03 -6.74 4.24
C ALA A 84 -7.22 -5.63 4.91
N LEU A 85 -6.82 -5.87 6.14
CA LEU A 85 -5.87 -5.03 6.86
C LEU A 85 -4.48 -5.64 6.69
N VAL A 86 -3.56 -4.88 6.13
CA VAL A 86 -2.22 -5.34 5.75
C VAL A 86 -1.17 -4.40 6.31
N GLU A 87 -0.05 -4.95 6.78
CA GLU A 87 1.06 -4.11 7.23
C GLU A 87 1.63 -3.27 6.10
N PHE A 88 1.89 -2.00 6.39
CA PHE A 88 2.56 -1.07 5.49
C PHE A 88 4.06 -1.09 5.78
N ALA A 89 4.84 -1.48 4.78
CA ALA A 89 6.30 -1.62 4.92
C ALA A 89 7.09 -0.46 4.32
N GLY A 90 6.42 0.46 3.63
CA GLY A 90 7.05 1.63 3.04
C GLY A 90 6.43 2.02 1.72
N ALA A 91 6.89 3.14 1.17
CA ALA A 91 6.47 3.62 -0.14
C ALA A 91 7.66 4.26 -0.85
N GLY A 92 7.65 4.19 -2.18
CA GLY A 92 8.70 4.80 -3.00
C GLY A 92 8.20 5.11 -4.39
N THR A 93 8.89 6.01 -5.07
CA THR A 93 8.64 6.32 -6.47
C THR A 93 9.63 5.57 -7.35
N LYS A 94 9.25 5.36 -8.61
CA LYS A 94 10.15 4.73 -9.58
C LYS A 94 11.51 5.42 -9.63
N GLU A 95 11.53 6.75 -9.67
CA GLU A 95 12.76 7.53 -9.71
C GLU A 95 13.67 7.25 -8.52
N ALA A 96 13.11 7.21 -7.31
CA ALA A 96 13.86 6.91 -6.10
C ALA A 96 14.43 5.49 -6.11
N GLU A 97 13.66 4.52 -6.61
CA GLU A 97 14.10 3.12 -6.69
C GLU A 97 15.13 2.88 -7.78
N GLN A 98 15.27 3.78 -8.76
CA GLN A 98 16.27 3.69 -9.82
C GLN A 98 17.65 4.22 -9.45
N LYS A 99 17.79 4.91 -8.32
CA LYS A 99 19.07 5.52 -7.94
C LYS A 99 20.16 4.46 -7.77
N SER A 100 21.31 4.73 -8.32
CA SER A 100 22.46 3.82 -8.28
C SER A 100 23.31 4.08 -7.02
N PRO A 101 23.82 3.02 -6.34
CA PRO A 101 23.49 1.63 -6.60
C PRO A 101 22.07 1.30 -6.12
N LEU A 102 21.38 0.45 -6.86
CA LEU A 102 20.07 -0.03 -6.46
C LEU A 102 20.20 -0.90 -5.21
N THR A 103 19.37 -0.63 -4.22
CA THR A 103 19.29 -1.48 -3.01
C THR A 103 18.59 -2.80 -3.35
N GLU A 104 18.77 -3.82 -2.51
CA GLU A 104 18.04 -5.09 -2.68
C GLU A 104 16.52 -4.87 -2.62
N ARG A 105 16.07 -3.96 -1.75
CA ARG A 105 14.66 -3.55 -1.68
C ARG A 105 14.21 -2.93 -3.00
N GLY A 106 14.97 -1.99 -3.54
CA GLY A 106 14.65 -1.32 -4.81
C GLY A 106 14.58 -2.29 -5.97
N LYS A 107 15.51 -3.23 -6.06
CA LYS A 107 15.50 -4.29 -7.08
C LYS A 107 14.23 -5.13 -7.01
N ARG A 108 13.81 -5.48 -5.80
CA ARG A 108 12.58 -6.27 -5.60
C ARG A 108 11.34 -5.49 -6.05
N VAL A 109 11.22 -4.24 -5.64
CA VAL A 109 10.09 -3.39 -6.02
C VAL A 109 10.05 -3.20 -7.54
N TYR A 110 11.21 -3.00 -8.15
CA TYR A 110 11.33 -2.84 -9.60
C TYR A 110 10.90 -4.11 -10.35
N ALA A 111 11.32 -5.28 -9.86
CA ALA A 111 10.91 -6.55 -10.45
C ALA A 111 9.40 -6.78 -10.34
N GLU A 112 8.79 -6.38 -9.23
CA GLU A 112 7.33 -6.44 -9.07
C GLU A 112 6.63 -5.49 -10.05
N ALA A 113 7.19 -4.30 -10.30
CA ALA A 113 6.62 -3.36 -11.27
C ALA A 113 6.63 -3.96 -12.69
N GLU A 114 7.74 -4.57 -13.10
CA GLU A 114 7.84 -5.25 -14.39
C GLU A 114 6.82 -6.38 -14.51
N ARG A 115 6.65 -7.14 -13.45
CA ARG A 115 5.68 -8.24 -13.39
C ARG A 115 4.25 -7.73 -13.55
N GLU A 116 3.94 -6.53 -13.07
CA GLU A 116 2.63 -5.89 -13.25
C GLU A 116 2.46 -5.23 -14.61
N GLY A 117 3.47 -5.26 -15.47
CA GLY A 117 3.40 -4.76 -16.83
C GLY A 117 3.89 -3.33 -17.02
N PHE A 118 4.51 -2.72 -16.02
CA PHE A 118 5.10 -1.40 -16.17
C PHE A 118 6.37 -1.46 -17.03
N THR A 119 6.52 -0.47 -17.90
CA THR A 119 7.69 -0.33 -18.77
C THR A 119 8.58 0.81 -18.29
N GLU A 120 9.73 1.01 -18.97
CA GLU A 120 10.64 2.09 -18.64
C GLU A 120 10.02 3.48 -18.82
N ASP A 121 9.00 3.60 -19.67
CA ASP A 121 8.32 4.86 -19.94
C ASP A 121 7.24 5.18 -18.90
N ASP A 122 6.87 4.22 -18.06
CA ASP A 122 5.83 4.39 -17.04
C ASP A 122 6.40 4.98 -15.76
N GLU A 123 5.64 5.87 -15.15
CA GLU A 123 5.90 6.37 -13.81
C GLU A 123 4.96 5.67 -12.83
N TRP A 124 5.43 5.41 -11.62
CA TRP A 124 4.62 4.78 -10.59
C TRP A 124 5.06 5.14 -9.18
N LEU A 125 4.14 4.96 -8.26
CA LEU A 125 4.37 4.98 -6.82
C LEU A 125 4.10 3.57 -6.30
N GLY A 126 5.08 2.98 -5.63
CA GLY A 126 4.98 1.63 -5.08
C GLY A 126 4.74 1.68 -3.58
N ILE A 127 3.75 0.89 -3.13
CA ILE A 127 3.40 0.73 -1.72
C ILE A 127 3.81 -0.67 -1.32
N GLU A 128 4.81 -0.79 -0.48
CA GLU A 128 5.29 -2.09 -0.02
C GLU A 128 4.44 -2.61 1.12
N LEU A 129 4.09 -3.87 1.03
CA LEU A 129 3.16 -4.55 1.94
C LEU A 129 3.90 -5.61 2.73
N GLY A 130 3.58 -5.71 4.01
CA GLY A 130 4.04 -6.78 4.88
C GLY A 130 2.96 -7.84 5.09
N LYS A 131 2.79 -8.26 6.33
CA LYS A 131 1.85 -9.31 6.71
C LYS A 131 0.40 -8.91 6.47
N VAL A 132 -0.40 -9.83 5.93
CA VAL A 132 -1.85 -9.71 5.90
C VAL A 132 -2.36 -10.06 7.30
N CYS A 133 -2.95 -9.08 7.97
CA CYS A 133 -3.35 -9.20 9.38
C CYS A 133 -4.73 -9.81 9.55
N ILE A 134 -5.72 -9.29 8.82
CA ILE A 134 -7.09 -9.73 8.93
C ILE A 134 -7.81 -9.53 7.60
N VAL A 135 -8.69 -10.47 7.26
CA VAL A 135 -9.42 -10.51 5.99
C VAL A 135 -10.90 -10.68 6.28
N GLU A 136 -11.74 -9.93 5.58
CA GLU A 136 -13.18 -9.99 5.73
C GLU A 136 -13.90 -10.09 4.38
N ASN A 137 -15.03 -10.80 4.39
CA ASN A 137 -15.98 -10.85 3.28
C ASN A 137 -15.42 -11.46 1.98
N PHE A 138 -14.49 -12.37 2.12
CA PHE A 138 -13.94 -13.12 0.97
C PHE A 138 -14.70 -14.42 0.69
#